data_5e05e0c0b9b58924e3c737e59bf64025
#
_entry.id   5e05e0c0b9b58924e3c737e59bf64025
#
_cell.length_a   1.000
_cell.length_b   1.000
_cell.length_c   1.000
_cell.angle_alpha   90.00
_cell.angle_beta   90.00
_cell.angle_gamma   90.00
#
_symmetry.space_group_name_H-M   'P 1'
#
loop_
_entity.id
_entity.type
_entity.pdbx_description
1 polymer ?
#
loop_
_entity_poly.entity_id
_entity_poly.type
_entity_poly.pdbx_seq_one_letter_code
_entity_poly.pdbx_strand_id
1 'polypeptide(L)'
;RLEGLQVTDDSAGMYRGTFFRSDNFPFARAGIPSLSFEPGSNYVAKPKDYAKKTMAEYTSKRYHRPQDEFGPWYSLEGTVPETRVGLRTAIYAADASGQPTWDVDSEFRAAGEERLKGTTSK
;
A
#
# COMPACT_ATOMS: atom_id res chain seq x y z
N ARG A 1 7.73 -13.75 -8.53
CA ARG A 1 6.29 -13.43 -8.60
C ARG A 1 5.61 -14.15 -7.44
N LEU A 2 5.10 -13.40 -6.48
CA LEU A 2 4.27 -13.93 -5.42
C LEU A 2 2.81 -13.89 -5.88
N GLU A 3 2.07 -14.99 -5.72
CA GLU A 3 0.64 -15.12 -6.03
C GLU A 3 0.27 -14.76 -7.50
N GLY A 4 1.21 -14.84 -8.45
CA GLY A 4 0.97 -14.42 -9.83
C GLY A 4 0.89 -12.92 -10.05
N LEU A 5 1.05 -12.12 -9.01
CA LEU A 5 1.03 -10.66 -9.08
C LEU A 5 2.36 -10.10 -9.58
N GLN A 6 2.29 -8.96 -10.23
CA GLN A 6 3.45 -8.18 -10.64
C GLN A 6 3.43 -6.85 -9.90
N VAL A 7 4.52 -6.55 -9.19
CA VAL A 7 4.70 -5.24 -8.57
C VAL A 7 5.09 -4.23 -9.65
N THR A 8 4.44 -3.09 -9.63
CA THR A 8 4.73 -1.95 -10.50
C THR A 8 4.78 -0.68 -9.67
N ASP A 9 5.49 0.32 -10.15
CA ASP A 9 5.53 1.63 -9.49
C ASP A 9 4.18 2.33 -9.59
N ASP A 10 3.74 2.93 -8.50
CA ASP A 10 2.54 3.79 -8.47
C ASP A 10 2.91 5.23 -8.83
N SER A 11 3.33 5.45 -10.07
CA SER A 11 3.65 6.79 -10.55
C SER A 11 2.44 7.75 -10.49
N ALA A 12 1.23 7.24 -10.72
CA ALA A 12 0.01 8.06 -10.65
C ALA A 12 -0.33 8.49 -9.22
N GLY A 13 -0.12 7.62 -8.24
CA GLY A 13 -0.28 7.93 -6.82
C GLY A 13 0.75 8.95 -6.32
N MET A 14 1.98 8.85 -6.77
CA MET A 14 3.04 9.83 -6.47
C MET A 14 2.62 11.24 -6.89
N TYR A 15 2.15 11.42 -8.12
CA TYR A 15 1.70 12.75 -8.60
C TYR A 15 0.48 13.29 -7.86
N ARG A 16 -0.37 12.42 -7.32
CA ARG A 16 -1.55 12.83 -6.53
C ARG A 16 -1.24 13.08 -5.07
N GLY A 17 -0.03 12.75 -4.61
CA GLY A 17 0.36 12.84 -3.21
C GLY A 17 -0.48 11.94 -2.29
N THR A 18 -0.90 10.78 -2.76
CA THR A 18 -1.76 9.85 -2.00
C THR A 18 -1.08 9.40 -0.71
N PHE A 19 0.22 9.15 -0.75
CA PHE A 19 1.01 8.79 0.41
C PHE A 19 0.88 9.81 1.56
N PHE A 20 0.99 11.10 1.27
CA PHE A 20 0.92 12.17 2.27
C PHE A 20 -0.48 12.36 2.90
N ARG A 21 -1.50 11.77 2.29
CA ARG A 21 -2.89 11.80 2.77
C ARG A 21 -3.36 10.46 3.32
N SER A 22 -2.46 9.50 3.43
CA SER A 22 -2.72 8.17 3.97
C SER A 22 -2.28 8.07 5.43
N ASP A 23 -2.76 7.06 6.13
CA ASP A 23 -2.37 6.73 7.49
C ASP A 23 -0.89 6.30 7.62
N ASN A 24 -0.21 6.06 6.51
CA ASN A 24 1.23 5.79 6.48
C ASN A 24 2.09 7.02 6.79
N PHE A 25 1.61 8.21 6.46
CA PHE A 25 2.41 9.43 6.57
C PHE A 25 2.85 9.78 8.01
N PRO A 26 1.99 9.70 9.04
CA PRO A 26 2.44 9.91 10.42
C PRO A 26 3.56 8.94 10.86
N PHE A 27 3.50 7.69 10.44
CA PHE A 27 4.57 6.71 10.71
C PHE A 27 5.85 7.07 9.98
N ALA A 28 5.78 7.42 8.71
CA ALA A 28 6.94 7.86 7.92
C ALA A 28 7.62 9.09 8.54
N ARG A 29 6.85 10.08 8.98
CA ARG A 29 7.38 11.26 9.70
C ARG A 29 8.10 10.89 11.00
N ALA A 30 7.66 9.85 11.68
CA ALA A 30 8.32 9.31 12.87
C ALA A 30 9.52 8.41 12.52
N GLY A 31 9.92 8.32 11.26
CA GLY A 31 11.04 7.52 10.79
C GLY A 31 10.74 6.01 10.70
N ILE A 32 9.48 5.61 10.77
CA ILE A 32 9.06 4.20 10.66
C ILE A 32 8.73 3.93 9.19
N PRO A 33 9.48 3.03 8.50
CA PRO A 33 9.13 2.62 7.16
C PRO A 33 7.72 2.03 7.10
N SER A 34 6.92 2.52 6.19
CA SER A 34 5.54 2.11 6.01
C SER A 34 5.28 1.80 4.53
N LEU A 35 4.39 0.84 4.31
CA LEU A 35 4.09 0.31 2.99
C LEU A 35 2.58 0.27 2.80
N SER A 36 2.12 0.75 1.64
CA SER A 36 0.75 0.61 1.17
C SER A 36 0.71 -0.31 -0.04
N PHE A 37 -0.27 -1.20 -0.08
CA PHE A 37 -0.56 -2.00 -1.27
C PHE A 37 -1.76 -1.38 -1.96
N GLU A 38 -1.57 -0.96 -3.20
CA GLU A 38 -2.64 -0.46 -4.04
C GLU A 38 -3.05 -1.53 -5.05
N PRO A 39 -4.35 -1.72 -5.29
CA PRO A 39 -4.81 -2.66 -6.30
C PRO A 39 -4.30 -2.25 -7.68
N GLY A 40 -3.77 -3.22 -8.42
CA GLY A 40 -3.29 -3.00 -9.78
C GLY A 40 -4.43 -2.65 -10.74
N SER A 41 -4.07 -2.11 -11.90
CA SER A 41 -5.02 -1.75 -12.95
C SER A 41 -5.17 -2.81 -14.05
N ASN A 42 -4.34 -3.84 -14.04
CA ASN A 42 -4.31 -4.87 -15.08
C ASN A 42 -4.97 -6.17 -14.59
N TYR A 43 -6.27 -6.25 -14.78
CA TYR A 43 -7.07 -7.41 -14.37
C TYR A 43 -7.03 -8.51 -15.43
N VAL A 44 -6.68 -9.73 -15.02
CA VAL A 44 -6.68 -10.92 -15.90
C VAL A 44 -8.09 -11.17 -16.45
N ALA A 45 -8.18 -11.47 -17.75
CA ALA A 45 -9.44 -11.75 -18.47
C ALA A 45 -10.49 -10.62 -18.39
N LYS A 46 -10.10 -9.38 -18.11
CA LYS A 46 -10.99 -8.21 -18.17
C LYS A 46 -10.51 -7.23 -19.26
N PRO A 47 -11.42 -6.40 -19.78
CA PRO A 47 -11.04 -5.31 -20.70
C PRO A 47 -10.01 -4.35 -20.08
N LYS A 48 -9.15 -3.72 -20.89
CA LYS A 48 -8.12 -2.79 -20.43
C LYS A 48 -8.65 -1.61 -19.61
N ASP A 49 -9.88 -1.19 -19.85
CA ASP A 49 -10.52 -0.08 -19.16
C ASP A 49 -11.34 -0.51 -17.94
N TYR A 50 -11.36 -1.80 -17.61
CA TYR A 50 -12.15 -2.35 -16.51
C TYR A 50 -11.84 -1.68 -15.17
N ALA A 51 -10.57 -1.64 -14.77
CA ALA A 51 -10.16 -1.02 -13.51
C ALA A 51 -10.59 0.47 -13.43
N LYS A 52 -10.38 1.22 -14.52
CA LYS A 52 -10.75 2.64 -14.58
C LYS A 52 -12.26 2.84 -14.42
N LYS A 53 -13.07 2.04 -15.11
CA LYS A 53 -14.53 2.11 -15.04
C LYS A 53 -15.04 1.74 -13.65
N THR A 54 -14.54 0.64 -13.09
CA THR A 54 -14.94 0.15 -11.76
C THR A 54 -14.57 1.15 -10.68
N MET A 55 -13.37 1.73 -10.72
CA MET A 55 -12.93 2.74 -9.76
C MET A 55 -13.75 4.03 -9.89
N ALA A 56 -14.06 4.47 -11.11
CA ALA A 56 -14.89 5.66 -11.33
C ALA A 56 -16.30 5.43 -10.80
N GLU A 57 -16.89 4.26 -11.01
CA GLU A 57 -18.19 3.91 -10.46
C GLU A 57 -18.19 3.87 -8.94
N TYR A 58 -17.20 3.19 -8.31
CA TYR A 58 -17.05 3.16 -6.87
C TYR A 58 -16.92 4.57 -6.28
N THR A 59 -16.00 5.36 -6.82
CA THR A 59 -15.75 6.74 -6.34
C THR A 59 -16.99 7.63 -6.45
N SER A 60 -17.76 7.50 -7.53
CA SER A 60 -18.94 8.34 -7.74
C SER A 60 -20.15 7.93 -6.91
N LYS A 61 -20.30 6.64 -6.61
CA LYS A 61 -21.53 6.11 -6.01
C LYS A 61 -21.38 5.70 -4.54
N ARG A 62 -20.17 5.34 -4.09
CA ARG A 62 -19.96 4.69 -2.78
C ARG A 62 -18.90 5.33 -1.91
N TYR A 63 -17.75 5.66 -2.45
CA TYR A 63 -16.60 6.12 -1.70
C TYR A 63 -16.94 7.28 -0.74
N HIS A 64 -16.72 7.08 0.56
CA HIS A 64 -17.08 7.98 1.65
C HIS A 64 -18.57 8.36 1.69
N ARG A 65 -19.46 7.41 1.38
CA ARG A 65 -20.91 7.60 1.39
C ARG A 65 -21.59 6.47 2.17
N PRO A 66 -22.84 6.67 2.64
CA PRO A 66 -23.61 5.61 3.30
C PRO A 66 -23.81 4.34 2.46
N GLN A 67 -23.69 4.44 1.14
CA GLN A 67 -23.80 3.32 0.19
C GLN A 67 -22.52 2.47 0.11
N ASP A 68 -21.46 2.83 0.85
CA ASP A 68 -20.23 2.03 0.92
C ASP A 68 -20.38 0.86 1.90
N GLU A 69 -21.29 -0.03 1.56
CA GLU A 69 -21.62 -1.23 2.31
C GLU A 69 -21.16 -2.47 1.53
N PHE A 70 -20.85 -3.55 2.25
CA PHE A 70 -20.57 -4.83 1.61
C PHE A 70 -21.82 -5.36 0.92
N GLY A 71 -21.70 -5.76 -0.34
CA GLY A 71 -22.82 -6.22 -1.14
C GLY A 71 -22.41 -7.05 -2.37
N PRO A 72 -23.38 -7.50 -3.18
CA PRO A 72 -23.14 -8.36 -4.35
C PRO A 72 -22.21 -7.75 -5.42
N TRP A 73 -21.98 -6.46 -5.38
CA TRP A 73 -21.06 -5.73 -6.26
C TRP A 73 -19.60 -5.86 -5.84
N TYR A 74 -19.34 -6.38 -4.64
CA TYR A 74 -17.99 -6.49 -4.08
C TYR A 74 -17.36 -7.83 -4.46
N SER A 75 -16.18 -7.81 -5.05
CA SER A 75 -15.43 -9.01 -5.39
C SER A 75 -14.18 -9.13 -4.53
N LEU A 76 -14.01 -10.28 -3.91
CA LEU A 76 -12.82 -10.59 -3.11
C LEU A 76 -11.71 -11.31 -3.91
N GLU A 77 -11.93 -11.57 -5.20
CA GLU A 77 -10.97 -12.32 -6.02
C GLU A 77 -9.57 -11.68 -6.04
N GLY A 78 -9.50 -10.34 -6.17
CA GLY A 78 -8.24 -9.61 -6.11
C GLY A 78 -7.70 -9.44 -4.68
N THR A 79 -8.57 -9.31 -3.70
CA THR A 79 -8.20 -9.04 -2.30
C THR A 79 -7.45 -10.21 -1.66
N VAL A 80 -7.82 -11.45 -1.98
CA VAL A 80 -7.16 -12.64 -1.40
C VAL A 80 -5.66 -12.71 -1.74
N PRO A 81 -5.22 -12.65 -3.00
CA PRO A 81 -3.79 -12.65 -3.32
C PRO A 81 -3.06 -11.42 -2.75
N GLU A 82 -3.65 -10.24 -2.74
CA GLU A 82 -3.06 -9.05 -2.12
C GLU A 82 -2.86 -9.23 -0.62
N THR A 83 -3.86 -9.75 0.09
CA THR A 83 -3.75 -10.05 1.53
C THR A 83 -2.63 -11.05 1.82
N ARG A 84 -2.47 -12.08 0.96
CA ARG A 84 -1.36 -13.04 1.10
C ARG A 84 0.00 -12.41 0.90
N VAL A 85 0.14 -11.49 -0.06
CA VAL A 85 1.39 -10.72 -0.25
C VAL A 85 1.65 -9.87 0.98
N GLY A 86 0.64 -9.14 1.47
CA GLY A 86 0.75 -8.32 2.69
C GLY A 86 1.19 -9.13 3.91
N LEU A 87 0.54 -10.28 4.16
CA LEU A 87 0.90 -11.19 5.25
C LEU A 87 2.35 -11.69 5.14
N ARG A 88 2.77 -12.13 3.97
CA ARG A 88 4.15 -12.60 3.74
C ARG A 88 5.17 -11.49 3.94
N THR A 89 4.87 -10.27 3.49
CA THR A 89 5.73 -9.10 3.69
C THR A 89 5.85 -8.77 5.19
N ALA A 90 4.74 -8.82 5.93
CA ALA A 90 4.75 -8.60 7.37
C ALA A 90 5.58 -9.66 8.12
N ILE A 91 5.41 -10.95 7.78
CA ILE A 91 6.23 -12.04 8.35
C ILE A 91 7.70 -11.84 8.02
N TYR A 92 8.03 -11.56 6.76
CA TYR A 92 9.40 -11.31 6.34
C TYR A 92 10.06 -10.16 7.11
N ALA A 93 9.32 -9.06 7.30
CA ALA A 93 9.82 -7.91 8.04
C ALA A 93 9.97 -8.23 9.55
N ALA A 94 9.08 -9.03 10.12
CA ALA A 94 9.14 -9.44 11.53
C ALA A 94 10.28 -10.41 11.83
N ASP A 95 10.59 -11.31 10.89
CA ASP A 95 11.65 -12.32 11.02
C ASP A 95 13.04 -11.79 10.59
N ALA A 96 13.11 -10.58 10.05
CA ALA A 96 14.37 -9.99 9.62
C ALA A 96 15.31 -9.74 10.81
N SER A 97 16.61 -9.97 10.61
CA SER A 97 17.64 -9.75 11.63
C SER A 97 17.87 -8.27 12.00
N GLY A 98 17.30 -7.35 11.22
CA GLY A 98 17.39 -5.91 11.43
C GLY A 98 16.07 -5.22 11.10
N GLN A 99 15.88 -4.02 11.64
CA GLN A 99 14.70 -3.23 11.35
C GLN A 99 14.77 -2.69 9.92
N PRO A 100 13.62 -2.63 9.20
CA PRO A 100 13.55 -1.94 7.92
C PRO A 100 14.01 -0.49 8.03
N THR A 101 14.71 -0.02 7.02
CA THR A 101 15.19 1.36 6.92
C THR A 101 14.66 2.01 5.64
N TRP A 102 14.61 3.34 5.63
CA TRP A 102 14.35 4.10 4.42
C TRP A 102 15.53 4.05 3.46
N ASP A 103 15.24 4.07 2.18
CA ASP A 103 16.27 4.18 1.14
C ASP A 103 17.08 5.47 1.29
N VAL A 104 18.30 5.47 0.72
CA VAL A 104 19.25 6.57 0.85
C VAL A 104 18.70 7.90 0.32
N ASP A 105 17.85 7.85 -0.70
CA ASP A 105 17.25 9.02 -1.35
C ASP A 105 15.90 9.42 -0.75
N SER A 106 15.44 8.72 0.31
CA SER A 106 14.15 9.02 0.93
C SER A 106 14.21 10.28 1.78
N GLU A 107 13.22 11.14 1.64
CA GLU A 107 13.02 12.32 2.51
C GLU A 107 12.84 11.95 4.00
N PHE A 108 12.43 10.71 4.29
CA PHE A 108 12.25 10.20 5.65
C PHE A 108 13.50 9.54 6.23
N ARG A 109 14.59 9.46 5.47
CA ARG A 109 15.83 8.79 5.88
C ARG A 109 16.39 9.32 7.20
N ALA A 110 16.51 10.64 7.32
CA ALA A 110 17.06 11.27 8.52
C ALA A 110 16.24 10.98 9.77
N ALA A 111 14.90 11.02 9.66
CA ALA A 111 14.01 10.65 10.77
C ALA A 111 14.16 9.17 11.16
N GLY A 112 14.35 8.28 10.19
CA GLY A 112 14.61 6.86 10.43
C GLY A 112 15.91 6.61 11.18
N GLU A 113 16.99 7.26 10.79
CA GLU A 113 18.29 7.14 11.47
C GLU A 113 18.24 7.66 12.90
N GLU A 114 17.55 8.77 13.15
CA GLU A 114 17.39 9.30 14.50
C GLU A 114 16.59 8.38 15.41
N ARG A 115 15.50 7.80 14.89
CA ARG A 115 14.71 6.79 15.61
C ARG A 115 15.56 5.59 16.04
N LEU A 116 16.41 5.08 15.16
CA LEU A 116 17.27 3.92 15.45
C LEU A 116 18.31 4.20 16.53
N LYS A 117 18.88 5.42 16.58
CA LYS A 117 19.79 5.83 17.66
C LYS A 117 19.12 5.80 19.04
N GLY A 118 17.86 6.26 19.12
CA GLY A 118 17.09 6.26 20.36
C GLY A 118 16.73 4.86 20.87
N THR A 119 16.73 3.84 20.00
CA THR A 119 16.41 2.46 20.38
C THR A 119 17.63 1.70 20.93
N THR A 120 18.84 2.14 20.60
CA THR A 120 20.10 1.49 21.03
C THR A 120 20.58 1.95 22.41
N SER A 121 19.92 2.91 23.03
CA SER A 121 20.32 3.52 24.32
C SER A 121 19.52 3.03 25.52
N LYS A 122 18.85 1.90 25.42
CA LYS A 122 18.17 1.19 26.53
C LYS A 122 18.76 -0.23 26.66
#